data_76f0a9d91eef4a2cc1b2fec71b343d08
#
_entry.id   76f0a9d91eef4a2cc1b2fec71b343d08
#
_cell.length_a   1.000
_cell.length_b   1.000
_cell.length_c   1.000
_cell.angle_alpha   90.00
_cell.angle_beta   90.00
_cell.angle_gamma   90.00
#
_symmetry.space_group_name_H-M   'P 1'
#
loop_
_entity.id
_entity.type
_entity.pdbx_description
1 polymer ?
#
loop_
_entity_poly.entity_id
_entity_poly.type
_entity_poly.pdbx_seq_one_letter_code
_entity_poly.pdbx_strand_id
1 'polypeptide(L)'
;MFQKFLKWREDEKVDELRTNFDFNEILEVKKIYPHGYHKVDKMGRPLYIELLSKLDVGKLFTVTTEERMVKYYVREYERLMKWRFPGCSAAVKKPVEQSLTILDCNGLGVTSLVGKTRSFVQLATNIAQDYYPEMLGQMYLLNTGWLFKALWAIVKSFMDPKTAGKIHMLGGSYITELVKYIDEQNIPECINGKCKCENIEGGCLYSDIGPWNPNGGIQVGNINTNKGLKSVQDVVTAK
;
A
#
# COMPACT_ATOMS: atom_id res chain seq x y z
N MET A 1 -4.88 -23.88 5.46
CA MET A 1 -4.69 -22.42 5.33
C MET A 1 -5.16 -21.67 6.58
N PHE A 2 -6.45 -21.73 6.98
CA PHE A 2 -7.01 -20.95 8.09
C PHE A 2 -6.33 -21.20 9.46
N GLN A 3 -6.09 -22.48 9.84
CA GLN A 3 -5.39 -22.80 11.10
C GLN A 3 -3.94 -22.25 11.13
N LYS A 4 -3.21 -22.32 9.98
CA LYS A 4 -1.87 -21.75 9.86
C LYS A 4 -1.92 -20.22 10.05
N PHE A 5 -2.93 -19.56 9.51
CA PHE A 5 -3.15 -18.12 9.68
C PHE A 5 -3.42 -17.74 11.14
N LEU A 6 -4.31 -18.47 11.83
CA LEU A 6 -4.61 -18.22 13.25
C LEU A 6 -3.38 -18.41 14.14
N LYS A 7 -2.63 -19.50 13.91
CA LYS A 7 -1.39 -19.75 14.65
C LYS A 7 -0.36 -18.64 14.40
N TRP A 8 -0.17 -18.22 13.15
CA TRP A 8 0.73 -17.12 12.82
C TRP A 8 0.30 -15.81 13.49
N ARG A 9 -1.00 -15.48 13.54
CA ARG A 9 -1.49 -14.29 14.25
C ARG A 9 -1.14 -14.29 15.73
N GLU A 10 -1.24 -15.47 16.36
CA GLU A 10 -0.89 -15.68 17.77
C GLU A 10 0.62 -15.56 17.98
N ASP A 11 1.42 -16.31 17.19
CA ASP A 11 2.88 -16.35 17.28
C ASP A 11 3.49 -14.94 17.08
N GLU A 12 3.00 -14.18 16.10
CA GLU A 12 3.48 -12.83 15.76
C GLU A 12 2.76 -11.70 16.52
N LYS A 13 1.81 -12.05 17.39
CA LYS A 13 1.00 -11.09 18.17
C LYS A 13 0.37 -10.00 17.31
N VAL A 14 -0.18 -10.38 16.17
CA VAL A 14 -0.65 -9.46 15.12
C VAL A 14 -1.68 -8.45 15.64
N ASP A 15 -2.57 -8.87 16.54
CA ASP A 15 -3.57 -7.99 17.11
C ASP A 15 -2.95 -6.86 17.98
N GLU A 16 -1.80 -7.13 18.61
CA GLU A 16 -1.03 -6.13 19.36
C GLU A 16 -0.26 -5.18 18.44
N LEU A 17 0.21 -5.63 17.27
CA LEU A 17 0.98 -4.79 16.33
C LEU A 17 0.20 -3.55 15.90
N ARG A 18 -1.12 -3.66 15.79
CA ARG A 18 -1.98 -2.55 15.38
C ARG A 18 -1.96 -1.40 16.40
N THR A 19 -1.86 -1.71 17.69
CA THR A 19 -2.01 -0.76 18.80
C THR A 19 -0.70 -0.47 19.53
N ASN A 20 0.23 -1.40 19.55
CA ASN A 20 1.41 -1.36 20.41
C ASN A 20 2.74 -1.31 19.64
N PHE A 21 2.72 -1.33 18.29
CA PHE A 21 3.93 -1.24 17.49
C PHE A 21 4.18 0.20 17.05
N ASP A 22 5.19 0.83 17.63
CA ASP A 22 5.65 2.15 17.21
C ASP A 22 6.73 2.03 16.14
N PHE A 23 6.47 2.61 14.98
CA PHE A 23 7.40 2.69 13.86
C PHE A 23 7.85 4.15 13.70
N ASN A 24 8.64 4.63 14.66
CA ASN A 24 9.03 6.03 14.76
C ASN A 24 9.92 6.49 13.59
N GLU A 25 10.67 5.57 12.99
CA GLU A 25 11.52 5.80 11.85
C GLU A 25 10.77 5.93 10.51
N ILE A 26 9.42 5.90 10.49
CA ILE A 26 8.63 5.92 9.25
C ILE A 26 8.96 7.10 8.34
N LEU A 27 9.22 8.26 8.88
CA LEU A 27 9.54 9.44 8.09
C LEU A 27 10.89 9.30 7.38
N GLU A 28 11.90 8.72 8.04
CA GLU A 28 13.20 8.43 7.43
C GLU A 28 13.08 7.29 6.41
N VAL A 29 12.31 6.25 6.73
CA VAL A 29 12.01 5.16 5.78
C VAL A 29 11.38 5.72 4.51
N LYS A 30 10.40 6.62 4.59
CA LYS A 30 9.72 7.19 3.43
C LYS A 30 10.61 8.08 2.56
N LYS A 31 11.68 8.67 3.08
CA LYS A 31 12.68 9.40 2.28
C LYS A 31 13.45 8.45 1.34
N ILE A 32 13.66 7.21 1.76
CA ILE A 32 14.42 6.18 1.01
C ILE A 32 13.48 5.31 0.17
N TYR A 33 12.29 5.06 0.69
CA TYR A 33 11.26 4.23 0.09
C TYR A 33 9.91 4.97 0.17
N PRO A 34 9.65 5.90 -0.77
CA PRO A 34 8.41 6.67 -0.77
C PRO A 34 7.21 5.78 -1.11
N HIS A 35 6.28 5.65 -0.17
CA HIS A 35 5.06 4.87 -0.33
C HIS A 35 3.96 5.39 0.58
N GLY A 36 2.71 5.04 0.29
CA GLY A 36 1.61 5.38 1.19
C GLY A 36 0.23 5.23 0.58
N TYR A 37 -0.77 5.29 1.44
CA TYR A 37 -2.16 5.41 1.04
C TYR A 37 -2.51 6.88 0.76
N HIS A 38 -3.29 7.11 -0.29
CA HIS A 38 -3.68 8.44 -0.70
C HIS A 38 -4.99 8.44 -1.47
N LYS A 39 -6.04 8.97 -0.88
CA LYS A 39 -7.37 9.10 -1.49
C LYS A 39 -7.93 7.76 -2.02
N VAL A 40 -8.88 7.84 -2.97
CA VAL A 40 -9.60 6.68 -3.49
C VAL A 40 -9.72 6.73 -5.01
N ASP A 41 -9.99 5.57 -5.61
CA ASP A 41 -10.39 5.45 -7.00
C ASP A 41 -11.89 5.75 -7.20
N LYS A 42 -12.38 5.70 -8.44
CA LYS A 42 -13.80 5.94 -8.79
C LYS A 42 -14.77 4.91 -8.23
N MET A 43 -14.27 3.76 -7.77
CA MET A 43 -15.07 2.74 -7.09
C MET A 43 -15.07 2.92 -5.55
N GLY A 44 -14.31 3.90 -5.03
CA GLY A 44 -14.14 4.15 -3.61
C GLY A 44 -13.08 3.29 -2.95
N ARG A 45 -12.25 2.56 -3.71
CA ARG A 45 -11.16 1.74 -3.17
C ARG A 45 -9.97 2.63 -2.79
N PRO A 46 -9.31 2.40 -1.64
CA PRO A 46 -8.14 3.17 -1.26
C PRO A 46 -7.00 2.96 -2.26
N LEU A 47 -6.31 4.05 -2.63
CA LEU A 47 -5.11 4.00 -3.46
C LEU A 47 -3.90 3.76 -2.59
N TYR A 48 -3.10 2.74 -2.92
CA TYR A 48 -1.78 2.51 -2.35
C TYR A 48 -0.72 2.75 -3.43
N ILE A 49 0.26 3.58 -3.14
CA ILE A 49 1.23 4.05 -4.12
C ILE A 49 2.64 3.84 -3.59
N GLU A 50 3.51 3.28 -4.42
CA GLU A 50 4.94 3.10 -4.12
C GLU A 50 5.80 3.62 -5.28
N LEU A 51 6.83 4.37 -4.95
CA LEU A 51 7.88 4.75 -5.90
C LEU A 51 9.06 3.79 -5.79
N LEU A 52 8.91 2.60 -6.38
CA LEU A 52 9.96 1.56 -6.38
C LEU A 52 11.25 2.04 -7.04
N SER A 53 11.15 3.00 -7.96
CA SER A 53 12.28 3.68 -8.59
C SER A 53 13.20 4.40 -7.59
N LYS A 54 12.70 4.74 -6.41
CA LYS A 54 13.45 5.41 -5.33
C LYS A 54 13.96 4.47 -4.26
N LEU A 55 13.49 3.22 -4.23
CA LEU A 55 13.85 2.26 -3.20
C LEU A 55 15.33 1.88 -3.26
N ASP A 56 16.04 2.18 -2.19
CA ASP A 56 17.41 1.72 -1.93
C ASP A 56 17.39 0.82 -0.69
N VAL A 57 17.35 -0.51 -0.90
CA VAL A 57 17.27 -1.49 0.19
C VAL A 57 18.51 -1.45 1.08
N GLY A 58 19.69 -1.12 0.52
CA GLY A 58 20.92 -0.96 1.29
C GLY A 58 20.79 0.17 2.31
N LYS A 59 20.34 1.35 1.87
CA LYS A 59 20.08 2.49 2.74
C LYS A 59 18.91 2.26 3.67
N LEU A 60 17.84 1.60 3.20
CA LEU A 60 16.67 1.30 4.03
C LEU A 60 17.09 0.58 5.31
N PHE A 61 17.96 -0.43 5.20
CA PHE A 61 18.42 -1.20 6.35
C PHE A 61 19.54 -0.53 7.17
N THR A 62 19.88 0.72 6.90
CA THR A 62 20.64 1.57 7.82
C THR A 62 19.75 2.35 8.79
N VAL A 63 18.47 2.53 8.49
CA VAL A 63 17.51 3.27 9.34
C VAL A 63 16.48 2.39 10.03
N THR A 64 16.26 1.17 9.52
CA THR A 64 15.33 0.19 10.12
C THR A 64 15.87 -1.22 9.93
N THR A 65 15.13 -2.24 10.37
CA THR A 65 15.47 -3.65 10.17
C THR A 65 14.41 -4.35 9.32
N GLU A 66 14.77 -5.51 8.72
CA GLU A 66 13.81 -6.33 7.98
C GLU A 66 12.64 -6.75 8.87
N GLU A 67 12.90 -7.18 10.12
CA GLU A 67 11.87 -7.54 11.09
C GLU A 67 10.89 -6.39 11.36
N ARG A 68 11.40 -5.16 11.54
CA ARG A 68 10.56 -3.99 11.78
C ARG A 68 9.74 -3.62 10.54
N MET A 69 10.31 -3.77 9.34
CA MET A 69 9.57 -3.60 8.08
C MET A 69 8.45 -4.64 7.92
N VAL A 70 8.68 -5.90 8.30
CA VAL A 70 7.63 -6.93 8.33
C VAL A 70 6.50 -6.52 9.26
N LYS A 71 6.81 -6.13 10.49
CA LYS A 71 5.81 -5.65 11.47
C LYS A 71 5.06 -4.43 10.96
N TYR A 72 5.76 -3.51 10.29
CA TYR A 72 5.14 -2.36 9.65
C TYR A 72 4.15 -2.76 8.54
N TYR A 73 4.51 -3.68 7.63
CA TYR A 73 3.59 -4.18 6.61
C TYR A 73 2.36 -4.87 7.20
N VAL A 74 2.58 -5.74 8.19
CA VAL A 74 1.47 -6.41 8.90
C VAL A 74 0.54 -5.37 9.53
N ARG A 75 1.09 -4.37 10.24
CA ARG A 75 0.31 -3.27 10.80
C ARG A 75 -0.48 -2.50 9.74
N GLU A 76 0.11 -2.21 8.58
CA GLU A 76 -0.58 -1.48 7.51
C GLU A 76 -1.71 -2.31 6.88
N TYR A 77 -1.57 -3.63 6.77
CA TYR A 77 -2.67 -4.52 6.37
C TYR A 77 -3.79 -4.56 7.42
N GLU A 78 -3.45 -4.63 8.71
CA GLU A 78 -4.45 -4.55 9.78
C GLU A 78 -5.19 -3.20 9.78
N ARG A 79 -4.48 -2.10 9.54
CA ARG A 79 -5.07 -0.77 9.36
C ARG A 79 -5.95 -0.68 8.11
N LEU A 80 -5.54 -1.36 7.02
CA LEU A 80 -6.35 -1.41 5.80
C LEU A 80 -7.71 -2.06 6.08
N MET A 81 -7.73 -3.21 6.75
CA MET A 81 -8.96 -3.95 7.08
C MET A 81 -9.81 -3.24 8.12
N LYS A 82 -9.20 -2.72 9.17
CA LYS A 82 -9.94 -2.23 10.35
C LYS A 82 -10.26 -0.74 10.30
N TRP A 83 -9.65 -0.01 9.38
CA TRP A 83 -9.77 1.44 9.32
C TRP A 83 -10.06 1.94 7.89
N ARG A 84 -9.20 1.63 6.90
CA ARG A 84 -9.35 2.21 5.56
C ARG A 84 -10.56 1.65 4.83
N PHE A 85 -10.73 0.34 4.76
CA PHE A 85 -11.89 -0.28 4.12
C PHE A 85 -13.23 0.13 4.76
N PRO A 86 -13.39 0.13 6.09
CA PRO A 86 -14.59 0.66 6.73
C PRO A 86 -14.88 2.12 6.39
N GLY A 87 -13.86 3.00 6.43
CA GLY A 87 -14.01 4.40 6.05
C GLY A 87 -14.44 4.58 4.59
N CYS A 88 -13.84 3.83 3.67
CA CYS A 88 -14.24 3.82 2.26
C CYS A 88 -15.65 3.29 2.07
N SER A 89 -15.99 2.17 2.72
CA SER A 89 -17.33 1.56 2.65
C SER A 89 -18.43 2.53 3.11
N ALA A 90 -18.17 3.25 4.19
CA ALA A 90 -19.08 4.26 4.71
C ALA A 90 -19.29 5.40 3.72
N ALA A 91 -18.22 5.89 3.08
CA ALA A 91 -18.29 6.98 2.12
C ALA A 91 -19.09 6.63 0.86
N VAL A 92 -18.91 5.40 0.34
CA VAL A 92 -19.60 4.97 -0.90
C VAL A 92 -20.88 4.18 -0.64
N LYS A 93 -21.24 3.93 0.64
CA LYS A 93 -22.44 3.18 1.07
C LYS A 93 -22.55 1.76 0.48
N LYS A 94 -21.44 1.12 0.26
CA LYS A 94 -21.33 -0.28 -0.20
C LYS A 94 -20.03 -0.89 0.33
N PRO A 95 -19.91 -2.23 0.44
CA PRO A 95 -18.67 -2.87 0.87
C PRO A 95 -17.49 -2.53 -0.03
N VAL A 96 -16.39 -2.08 0.57
CA VAL A 96 -15.08 -1.91 -0.08
C VAL A 96 -14.10 -2.79 0.69
N GLU A 97 -13.58 -3.82 0.01
CA GLU A 97 -12.73 -4.86 0.62
C GLU A 97 -11.42 -5.05 -0.17
N GLN A 98 -11.20 -4.23 -1.17
CA GLN A 98 -10.02 -4.26 -2.03
C GLN A 98 -9.43 -2.88 -2.20
N SER A 99 -8.11 -2.83 -2.44
CA SER A 99 -7.36 -1.63 -2.79
C SER A 99 -7.00 -1.58 -4.28
N LEU A 100 -6.69 -0.39 -4.78
CA LEU A 100 -5.99 -0.20 -6.03
C LEU A 100 -4.54 0.20 -5.72
N THR A 101 -3.58 -0.56 -6.26
CA THR A 101 -2.15 -0.34 -6.03
C THR A 101 -1.48 0.23 -7.27
N ILE A 102 -0.59 1.19 -7.08
CA ILE A 102 0.21 1.81 -8.14
C ILE A 102 1.69 1.70 -7.74
N LEU A 103 2.49 1.05 -8.58
CA LEU A 103 3.93 0.93 -8.38
C LEU A 103 4.66 1.65 -9.51
N ASP A 104 5.41 2.70 -9.20
CA ASP A 104 6.30 3.34 -10.19
C ASP A 104 7.59 2.54 -10.32
N CYS A 105 7.78 1.97 -11.50
CA CYS A 105 8.90 1.08 -11.85
C CYS A 105 9.95 1.78 -12.72
N ASN A 106 9.98 3.11 -12.77
CA ASN A 106 10.91 3.87 -13.61
C ASN A 106 12.37 3.46 -13.34
N GLY A 107 13.10 3.08 -14.38
CA GLY A 107 14.50 2.68 -14.26
C GLY A 107 14.77 1.30 -13.63
N LEU A 108 13.74 0.54 -13.24
CA LEU A 108 13.94 -0.82 -12.75
C LEU A 108 14.24 -1.81 -13.87
N GLY A 109 15.21 -2.68 -13.63
CA GLY A 109 15.59 -3.78 -14.49
C GLY A 109 16.01 -5.01 -13.68
N VAL A 110 16.54 -6.05 -14.35
CA VAL A 110 16.92 -7.32 -13.69
C VAL A 110 17.95 -7.09 -12.58
N THR A 111 18.85 -6.14 -12.76
CA THR A 111 19.87 -5.76 -11.76
C THR A 111 19.30 -5.13 -10.51
N SER A 112 18.06 -4.63 -10.57
CA SER A 112 17.37 -4.07 -9.41
C SER A 112 16.82 -5.13 -8.46
N LEU A 113 16.66 -6.38 -8.94
CA LEU A 113 16.10 -7.48 -8.15
C LEU A 113 17.16 -8.55 -7.87
N VAL A 114 18.22 -8.17 -7.20
CA VAL A 114 19.30 -9.08 -6.79
C VAL A 114 19.52 -9.01 -5.26
N GLY A 115 20.09 -10.08 -4.70
CA GLY A 115 20.48 -10.13 -3.29
C GLY A 115 19.34 -9.72 -2.34
N LYS A 116 19.62 -8.79 -1.45
CA LYS A 116 18.70 -8.32 -0.41
C LYS A 116 17.38 -7.73 -0.96
N THR A 117 17.42 -7.06 -2.12
CA THR A 117 16.21 -6.49 -2.74
C THR A 117 15.24 -7.60 -3.15
N ARG A 118 15.75 -8.68 -3.76
CA ARG A 118 14.92 -9.84 -4.12
C ARG A 118 14.26 -10.46 -2.88
N SER A 119 15.05 -10.70 -1.84
CA SER A 119 14.55 -11.28 -0.58
C SER A 119 13.46 -10.40 0.03
N PHE A 120 13.68 -9.08 0.06
CA PHE A 120 12.71 -8.12 0.58
C PHE A 120 11.39 -8.10 -0.20
N VAL A 121 11.45 -8.06 -1.53
CA VAL A 121 10.25 -8.11 -2.39
C VAL A 121 9.50 -9.44 -2.22
N GLN A 122 10.23 -10.55 -2.16
CA GLN A 122 9.62 -11.87 -1.95
C GLN A 122 8.94 -11.96 -0.57
N LEU A 123 9.58 -11.45 0.48
CA LEU A 123 9.00 -11.40 1.82
C LEU A 123 7.70 -10.61 1.86
N ALA A 124 7.68 -9.40 1.29
CA ALA A 124 6.47 -8.58 1.20
C ALA A 124 5.35 -9.28 0.42
N THR A 125 5.70 -9.95 -0.69
CA THR A 125 4.76 -10.72 -1.50
C THR A 125 4.18 -11.91 -0.73
N ASN A 126 5.01 -12.66 0.00
CA ASN A 126 4.58 -13.81 0.80
C ASN A 126 3.62 -13.40 1.91
N ILE A 127 3.89 -12.28 2.61
CA ILE A 127 2.98 -11.75 3.64
C ILE A 127 1.61 -11.45 3.03
N ALA A 128 1.58 -10.77 1.88
CA ALA A 128 0.34 -10.44 1.19
C ALA A 128 -0.45 -11.69 0.77
N GLN A 129 0.22 -12.68 0.20
CA GLN A 129 -0.44 -13.89 -0.33
C GLN A 129 -0.88 -14.87 0.76
N ASP A 130 -0.04 -15.09 1.76
CA ASP A 130 -0.27 -16.11 2.78
C ASP A 130 -1.24 -15.65 3.87
N TYR A 131 -1.22 -14.36 4.20
CA TYR A 131 -1.93 -13.84 5.38
C TYR A 131 -3.00 -12.78 5.07
N TYR A 132 -2.91 -12.12 3.90
CA TYR A 132 -3.85 -11.08 3.50
C TYR A 132 -4.38 -11.28 2.07
N PRO A 133 -4.91 -12.48 1.76
CA PRO A 133 -5.42 -12.78 0.42
C PRO A 133 -6.60 -11.88 0.04
N GLU A 134 -6.81 -11.71 -1.26
CA GLU A 134 -7.95 -11.01 -1.90
C GLU A 134 -8.06 -9.50 -1.62
N MET A 135 -7.12 -8.88 -0.88
CA MET A 135 -7.14 -7.43 -0.62
C MET A 135 -6.73 -6.59 -1.82
N LEU A 136 -6.06 -7.19 -2.80
CA LEU A 136 -5.70 -6.53 -4.05
C LEU A 136 -6.86 -6.61 -5.04
N GLY A 137 -7.38 -5.45 -5.44
CA GLY A 137 -8.37 -5.35 -6.53
C GLY A 137 -7.70 -5.25 -7.89
N GLN A 138 -6.83 -4.26 -8.07
CA GLN A 138 -6.02 -4.04 -9.27
C GLN A 138 -4.66 -3.46 -8.88
N MET A 139 -3.65 -3.72 -9.71
CA MET A 139 -2.32 -3.15 -9.57
C MET A 139 -1.84 -2.62 -10.92
N TYR A 140 -1.35 -1.39 -10.92
CA TYR A 140 -0.76 -0.76 -12.09
C TYR A 140 0.74 -0.57 -11.87
N LEU A 141 1.54 -1.19 -12.75
CA LEU A 141 2.98 -1.00 -12.80
C LEU A 141 3.27 0.06 -13.84
N LEU A 142 3.73 1.23 -13.41
CA LEU A 142 3.99 2.38 -14.27
C LEU A 142 5.43 2.38 -14.78
N ASN A 143 5.65 3.04 -15.92
CA ASN A 143 6.98 3.21 -16.51
C ASN A 143 7.69 1.88 -16.81
N THR A 144 6.92 0.84 -17.14
CA THR A 144 7.45 -0.48 -17.46
C THR A 144 8.09 -0.48 -18.85
N GLY A 145 9.40 -0.21 -18.90
CA GLY A 145 10.19 -0.31 -20.13
C GLY A 145 10.45 -1.77 -20.55
N TRP A 146 11.14 -1.96 -21.67
CA TRP A 146 11.47 -3.28 -22.21
C TRP A 146 12.31 -4.15 -21.26
N LEU A 147 13.19 -3.54 -20.47
CA LEU A 147 14.01 -4.22 -19.45
C LEU A 147 13.15 -4.79 -18.32
N PHE A 148 12.01 -4.17 -18.02
CA PHE A 148 11.10 -4.61 -16.97
C PHE A 148 10.46 -5.97 -17.29
N LYS A 149 10.31 -6.35 -18.56
CA LYS A 149 9.72 -7.65 -18.93
C LYS A 149 10.47 -8.83 -18.34
N ALA A 150 11.81 -8.78 -18.36
CA ALA A 150 12.64 -9.83 -17.78
C ALA A 150 12.52 -9.86 -16.23
N LEU A 151 12.51 -8.68 -15.59
CA LEU A 151 12.26 -8.55 -14.17
C LEU A 151 10.89 -9.12 -13.79
N TRP A 152 9.86 -8.78 -14.56
CA TRP A 152 8.50 -9.27 -14.35
C TRP A 152 8.40 -10.80 -14.42
N ALA A 153 9.10 -11.44 -15.34
CA ALA A 153 9.13 -12.91 -15.43
C ALA A 153 9.63 -13.55 -14.12
N ILE A 154 10.64 -12.93 -13.47
CA ILE A 154 11.15 -13.40 -12.19
C ILE A 154 10.11 -13.16 -11.07
N VAL A 155 9.54 -11.97 -10.98
CA VAL A 155 8.54 -11.64 -9.95
C VAL A 155 7.30 -12.53 -10.09
N LYS A 156 6.81 -12.71 -11.31
CA LYS A 156 5.64 -13.55 -11.59
C LYS A 156 5.83 -15.00 -11.19
N SER A 157 7.07 -15.51 -11.19
CA SER A 157 7.35 -16.93 -10.87
C SER A 157 7.03 -17.30 -9.41
N PHE A 158 6.95 -16.33 -8.50
CA PHE A 158 6.59 -16.55 -7.10
C PHE A 158 5.27 -15.91 -6.68
N MET A 159 4.46 -15.48 -7.67
CA MET A 159 3.12 -14.93 -7.44
C MET A 159 2.03 -15.96 -7.70
N ASP A 160 0.93 -15.86 -6.95
CA ASP A 160 -0.29 -16.58 -7.27
C ASP A 160 -0.84 -16.12 -8.64
N PRO A 161 -1.29 -17.06 -9.51
CA PRO A 161 -1.81 -16.74 -10.85
C PRO A 161 -3.01 -15.76 -10.83
N LYS A 162 -3.90 -15.83 -9.83
CA LYS A 162 -5.04 -14.90 -9.71
C LYS A 162 -4.54 -13.48 -9.38
N THR A 163 -3.54 -13.37 -8.52
CA THR A 163 -2.90 -12.10 -8.21
C THR A 163 -2.20 -11.53 -9.44
N ALA A 164 -1.45 -12.35 -10.18
CA ALA A 164 -0.78 -11.95 -11.41
C ALA A 164 -1.79 -11.44 -12.48
N GLY A 165 -2.99 -12.01 -12.53
CA GLY A 165 -4.07 -11.56 -13.43
C GLY A 165 -4.67 -10.18 -13.10
N LYS A 166 -4.45 -9.65 -11.88
CA LYS A 166 -4.89 -8.33 -11.45
C LYS A 166 -3.87 -7.22 -11.75
N ILE A 167 -2.72 -7.56 -12.37
CA ILE A 167 -1.58 -6.66 -12.57
C ILE A 167 -1.51 -6.21 -14.02
N HIS A 168 -1.49 -4.90 -14.21
CA HIS A 168 -1.46 -4.22 -15.49
C HIS A 168 -0.15 -3.46 -15.65
N MET A 169 0.61 -3.74 -16.71
CA MET A 169 1.85 -3.05 -17.02
C MET A 169 1.58 -1.90 -17.98
N LEU A 170 1.97 -0.69 -17.59
CA LEU A 170 1.77 0.53 -18.34
C LEU A 170 3.13 1.17 -18.67
N GLY A 171 3.30 1.58 -19.93
CA GLY A 171 4.45 2.37 -20.37
C GLY A 171 4.37 3.84 -19.94
N GLY A 172 5.17 4.71 -20.57
CA GLY A 172 5.28 6.14 -20.18
C GLY A 172 3.98 6.96 -20.31
N SER A 173 3.02 6.54 -21.15
CA SER A 173 1.72 7.24 -21.32
C SER A 173 0.63 6.73 -20.38
N TYR A 174 1.00 6.25 -19.19
CA TYR A 174 0.10 5.58 -18.24
C TYR A 174 -1.03 6.48 -17.69
N ILE A 175 -0.86 7.80 -17.70
CA ILE A 175 -1.85 8.71 -17.12
C ILE A 175 -3.22 8.60 -17.80
N THR A 176 -3.24 8.44 -19.12
CA THR A 176 -4.47 8.27 -19.91
C THR A 176 -5.22 6.99 -19.55
N GLU A 177 -4.52 5.97 -19.06
CA GLU A 177 -5.14 4.75 -18.58
C GLU A 177 -5.62 4.93 -17.13
N LEU A 178 -4.79 5.50 -16.25
CA LEU A 178 -5.14 5.70 -14.84
C LEU A 178 -6.40 6.56 -14.67
N VAL A 179 -6.59 7.61 -15.46
CA VAL A 179 -7.76 8.50 -15.33
C VAL A 179 -9.09 7.83 -15.68
N LYS A 180 -9.08 6.66 -16.30
CA LYS A 180 -10.28 5.84 -16.48
C LYS A 180 -10.82 5.31 -15.16
N TYR A 181 -9.93 5.02 -14.22
CA TYR A 181 -10.22 4.38 -12.94
C TYR A 181 -10.11 5.33 -11.75
N ILE A 182 -9.31 6.39 -11.86
CA ILE A 182 -9.00 7.32 -10.76
C ILE A 182 -9.29 8.73 -11.24
N ASP A 183 -9.93 9.54 -10.40
CA ASP A 183 -10.07 10.96 -10.69
C ASP A 183 -8.69 11.63 -10.70
N GLU A 184 -8.41 12.43 -11.71
CA GLU A 184 -7.10 13.05 -11.90
C GLU A 184 -6.65 13.88 -10.67
N GLN A 185 -7.61 14.48 -9.95
CA GLN A 185 -7.38 15.20 -8.69
C GLN A 185 -7.02 14.28 -7.50
N ASN A 186 -7.10 12.97 -7.68
CA ASN A 186 -6.72 11.97 -6.70
C ASN A 186 -5.37 11.32 -7.05
N ILE A 187 -4.85 11.54 -8.25
CA ILE A 187 -3.54 11.04 -8.67
C ILE A 187 -2.46 12.04 -8.21
N PRO A 188 -1.44 11.60 -7.43
CA PRO A 188 -0.36 12.47 -7.00
C PRO A 188 0.48 13.05 -8.14
N GLU A 189 1.00 14.28 -7.94
CA GLU A 189 1.91 14.93 -8.87
C GLU A 189 3.20 14.12 -9.10
N CYS A 190 3.69 13.41 -8.08
CA CYS A 190 4.89 12.55 -8.20
C CYS A 190 4.74 11.38 -9.19
N ILE A 191 3.52 11.10 -9.65
CA ILE A 191 3.20 10.17 -10.73
C ILE A 191 2.35 10.87 -11.81
N ASN A 192 2.68 12.11 -12.12
CA ASN A 192 2.09 12.94 -13.17
C ASN A 192 0.58 13.22 -13.04
N GLY A 193 0.03 13.15 -11.84
CA GLY A 193 -1.34 13.56 -11.52
C GLY A 193 -1.42 15.04 -11.13
N LYS A 194 -2.57 15.45 -10.60
CA LYS A 194 -2.84 16.85 -10.22
C LYS A 194 -2.83 17.11 -8.71
N CYS A 195 -2.76 16.07 -7.88
CA CYS A 195 -2.80 16.23 -6.44
C CYS A 195 -1.41 16.54 -5.88
N LYS A 196 -1.29 17.62 -5.12
CA LYS A 196 -0.02 18.06 -4.49
C LYS A 196 0.02 17.87 -2.98
N CYS A 197 -1.14 17.97 -2.30
CA CYS A 197 -1.22 18.01 -0.83
C CYS A 197 -0.26 19.04 -0.22
N GLU A 198 -0.29 20.28 -0.71
CA GLU A 198 0.64 21.37 -0.36
C GLU A 198 0.68 21.68 1.16
N ASN A 199 -0.42 21.39 1.86
CA ASN A 199 -0.53 21.62 3.31
C ASN A 199 0.02 20.45 4.15
N ILE A 200 0.60 19.42 3.52
CA ILE A 200 1.13 18.24 4.21
C ILE A 200 2.61 18.11 3.88
N GLU A 201 3.45 18.18 4.91
CA GLU A 201 4.89 17.98 4.75
C GLU A 201 5.17 16.60 4.13
N GLY A 202 5.95 16.55 3.06
CA GLY A 202 6.21 15.35 2.26
C GLY A 202 5.14 15.03 1.20
N GLY A 203 4.05 15.81 1.12
CA GLY A 203 3.05 15.72 0.06
C GLY A 203 2.16 14.47 0.14
N CYS A 204 1.69 14.02 -1.02
CA CYS A 204 0.65 13.00 -1.12
C CYS A 204 1.01 11.65 -0.46
N LEU A 205 2.26 11.18 -0.60
CA LEU A 205 2.69 9.89 -0.04
C LEU A 205 2.89 9.91 1.48
N TYR A 206 2.86 11.12 2.07
CA TYR A 206 2.90 11.32 3.52
C TYR A 206 1.52 11.70 4.08
N SER A 207 0.51 11.84 3.21
CA SER A 207 -0.77 12.38 3.60
C SER A 207 -1.66 11.40 4.35
N ASP A 208 -1.65 10.11 3.98
CA ASP A 208 -2.63 9.09 4.40
C ASP A 208 -4.09 9.64 4.39
N ILE A 209 -4.35 10.62 3.49
CA ILE A 209 -5.65 11.28 3.36
C ILE A 209 -6.64 10.40 2.59
N GLY A 210 -7.86 10.33 3.07
CA GLY A 210 -8.94 9.59 2.45
C GLY A 210 -10.20 9.59 3.31
N PRO A 211 -11.27 8.88 2.93
CA PRO A 211 -12.48 8.78 3.74
C PRO A 211 -12.25 8.30 5.19
N TRP A 212 -11.18 7.55 5.41
CA TRP A 212 -10.74 7.05 6.73
C TRP A 212 -10.00 8.12 7.55
N ASN A 213 -9.40 9.11 6.90
CA ASN A 213 -8.58 10.16 7.51
C ASN A 213 -8.73 11.47 6.71
N PRO A 214 -9.85 12.18 6.83
CA PRO A 214 -10.17 13.35 5.99
C PRO A 214 -9.21 14.53 6.18
N ASN A 215 -8.60 14.65 7.35
CA ASN A 215 -7.63 15.74 7.64
C ASN A 215 -6.21 15.39 7.19
N GLY A 216 -5.95 14.13 6.84
CA GLY A 216 -4.62 13.65 6.46
C GLY A 216 -3.61 13.63 7.61
N GLY A 217 -2.36 13.36 7.24
CA GLY A 217 -1.20 13.25 8.14
C GLY A 217 -0.88 11.82 8.55
N ILE A 218 0.42 11.48 8.48
CA ILE A 218 0.89 10.16 8.90
C ILE A 218 0.69 10.01 10.40
N GLN A 219 0.02 8.94 10.78
CA GLN A 219 -0.10 8.54 12.17
C GLN A 219 1.16 7.78 12.58
N VAL A 220 2.15 8.48 13.13
CA VAL A 220 3.44 7.90 13.56
C VAL A 220 3.26 6.98 14.77
N GLY A 221 2.36 7.34 15.68
CA GLY A 221 2.03 6.55 16.87
C GLY A 221 0.81 5.66 16.70
N ASN A 222 0.36 5.10 17.83
CA ASN A 222 -0.83 4.27 17.89
C ASN A 222 -2.07 5.05 17.47
N ILE A 223 -2.69 4.65 16.37
CA ILE A 223 -4.03 5.13 16.06
C ILE A 223 -4.98 4.50 17.07
N ASN A 224 -5.45 5.30 18.02
CA ASN A 224 -6.56 4.89 18.85
C ASN A 224 -7.81 4.90 17.97
N THR A 225 -8.05 3.79 17.26
CA THR A 225 -9.18 3.60 16.34
C THR A 225 -10.55 3.76 17.02
N ASN A 226 -10.56 3.84 18.35
CA ASN A 226 -11.77 4.06 19.16
C ASN A 226 -12.11 5.56 19.32
N LYS A 227 -11.23 6.48 18.93
CA LYS A 227 -11.53 7.93 18.95
C LYS A 227 -11.80 8.41 17.53
N GLY A 228 -13.03 8.25 17.04
CA GLY A 228 -13.51 8.98 15.86
C GLY A 228 -14.04 8.17 14.69
N LEU A 229 -13.85 6.87 14.63
CA LEU A 229 -14.60 6.01 13.70
C LEU A 229 -15.75 5.37 14.49
N LYS A 230 -16.95 5.87 14.24
CA LYS A 230 -18.16 5.07 14.51
C LYS A 230 -17.94 3.72 13.80
N SER A 231 -18.29 2.63 14.45
CA SER A 231 -18.23 1.31 13.82
C SER A 231 -18.99 1.34 12.49
N VAL A 232 -18.68 0.44 11.55
CA VAL A 232 -19.45 0.33 10.30
C VAL A 232 -20.95 0.19 10.62
N GLN A 233 -21.29 -0.46 11.73
CA GLN A 233 -22.66 -0.55 12.26
C GLN A 233 -23.25 0.82 12.63
N ASP A 234 -22.47 1.72 13.25
CA ASP A 234 -22.95 3.05 13.62
C ASP A 234 -23.19 3.97 12.40
N VAL A 235 -22.48 3.73 11.30
CA VAL A 235 -22.65 4.47 10.04
C VAL A 235 -23.83 3.93 9.24
N VAL A 236 -24.09 2.61 9.29
CA VAL A 236 -25.22 1.96 8.61
C VAL A 236 -26.55 2.22 9.34
N THR A 237 -26.53 2.44 10.66
CA THR A 237 -27.73 2.68 11.48
C THR A 237 -28.09 4.16 11.64
N ALA A 238 -27.22 5.10 11.26
CA ALA A 238 -27.54 6.52 11.22
C ALA A 238 -28.34 6.86 9.95
N LYS A 239 -29.63 6.50 9.96
CA LYS A 239 -30.67 7.00 9.05
C LYS A 239 -31.43 8.12 9.71
#